data_b0c07e20326d16bd97231a3b8c92a00e
#
_entry.id   b0c07e20326d16bd97231a3b8c92a00e
#
_cell.length_a   1.000
_cell.length_b   1.000
_cell.length_c   1.000
_cell.angle_alpha   90.00
_cell.angle_beta   90.00
_cell.angle_gamma   90.00
#
_symmetry.space_group_name_H-M   'P 1'
#
loop_
_entity.id
_entity.type
_entity.pdbx_description
1 polymer ?
#
loop_
_entity_poly.entity_id
_entity_poly.type
_entity_poly.pdbx_seq_one_letter_code
_entity_poly.pdbx_strand_id
1 'polypeptide(L)'
;RLMQQYNCVGCHEIEQRGGFVRKLYENPALAPPPLNGEGEKVQSHWLFGFLKQPVPVRPWLDIRMPTFGFTDDEANRLVAYFNGLSKVEIPYAYFEDWMVPKENLEAARSLFSKEYFDCLSCHQQGDKKPEGPQEGWAPDLALARSRLNPEWILKWLRDPQKIQPGAKMPSFYPGGPDNILGGKDDRQIEALRDYIMTLGKLPPAAGSPRVASRRSESVSKNPR
;
A
#
# COMPACT_ATOMS: atom_id res chain seq x y z
N ARG A 1 17.40 -19.10 -5.28
CA ARG A 1 17.55 -19.51 -6.68
C ARG A 1 16.72 -18.65 -7.63
N LEU A 2 15.38 -18.53 -7.45
CA LEU A 2 14.52 -17.69 -8.31
C LEU A 2 14.98 -16.22 -8.35
N MET A 3 15.34 -15.64 -7.21
CA MET A 3 15.82 -14.26 -7.11
C MET A 3 17.07 -14.00 -7.98
N GLN A 4 17.93 -15.00 -8.13
CA GLN A 4 19.11 -14.93 -8.99
C GLN A 4 18.75 -15.16 -10.45
N GLN A 5 17.88 -16.14 -10.71
CA GLN A 5 17.45 -16.49 -12.07
C GLN A 5 16.80 -15.32 -12.78
N TYR A 6 15.94 -14.57 -12.07
CA TYR A 6 15.24 -13.40 -12.59
C TYR A 6 15.92 -12.07 -12.27
N ASN A 7 17.15 -12.11 -11.71
CA ASN A 7 17.96 -10.94 -11.38
C ASN A 7 17.23 -9.87 -10.54
N CYS A 8 16.39 -10.29 -9.59
CA CYS A 8 15.66 -9.35 -8.73
C CYS A 8 16.59 -8.41 -7.97
N VAL A 9 17.75 -8.92 -7.54
CA VAL A 9 18.79 -8.15 -6.82
C VAL A 9 19.48 -7.11 -7.70
N GLY A 10 19.34 -7.17 -9.01
CA GLY A 10 19.82 -6.09 -9.90
C GLY A 10 19.14 -4.76 -9.61
N CYS A 11 17.85 -4.80 -9.34
CA CYS A 11 17.02 -3.62 -9.06
C CYS A 11 16.74 -3.42 -7.57
N HIS A 12 16.47 -4.50 -6.84
CA HIS A 12 16.08 -4.45 -5.44
C HIS A 12 17.20 -4.85 -4.48
N GLU A 13 17.25 -4.17 -3.36
CA GLU A 13 18.08 -4.61 -2.23
C GLU A 13 17.30 -5.65 -1.42
N ILE A 14 17.94 -6.82 -1.17
CA ILE A 14 17.40 -7.94 -0.42
C ILE A 14 18.51 -8.49 0.46
N GLU A 15 18.28 -8.61 1.76
CA GLU A 15 19.26 -9.07 2.73
C GLU A 15 20.62 -8.34 2.60
N GLN A 16 20.58 -7.02 2.43
CA GLN A 16 21.75 -6.15 2.25
C GLN A 16 22.56 -6.43 0.98
N ARG A 17 21.96 -7.12 0.00
CA ARG A 17 22.61 -7.46 -1.27
C ARG A 17 21.86 -6.83 -2.44
N GLY A 18 22.58 -6.46 -3.49
CA GLY A 18 21.99 -5.95 -4.72
C GLY A 18 21.64 -4.47 -4.66
N GLY A 19 20.48 -4.10 -5.27
CA GLY A 19 20.05 -2.72 -5.36
C GLY A 19 20.94 -1.85 -6.27
N PHE A 20 21.57 -2.43 -7.28
CA PHE A 20 22.52 -1.69 -8.13
C PHE A 20 21.84 -0.54 -8.86
N VAL A 21 20.62 -0.74 -9.36
CA VAL A 21 19.83 0.31 -10.01
C VAL A 21 19.51 1.45 -9.02
N ARG A 22 19.24 1.12 -7.75
CA ARG A 22 18.98 2.10 -6.70
C ARG A 22 20.13 3.11 -6.52
N LYS A 23 21.38 2.66 -6.70
CA LYS A 23 22.57 3.48 -6.55
C LYS A 23 22.73 4.53 -7.67
N LEU A 24 21.98 4.40 -8.76
CA LEU A 24 21.98 5.34 -9.87
C LEU A 24 21.02 6.52 -9.64
N TYR A 25 20.18 6.46 -8.61
CA TYR A 25 19.23 7.52 -8.28
C TYR A 25 19.80 8.43 -7.19
N GLU A 26 19.90 9.72 -7.48
CA GLU A 26 20.26 10.74 -6.48
C GLU A 26 19.25 10.75 -5.33
N ASN A 27 17.96 10.58 -5.64
CA ASN A 27 16.89 10.44 -4.66
C ASN A 27 16.46 8.98 -4.52
N PRO A 28 16.88 8.29 -3.45
CA PRO A 28 16.56 6.88 -3.23
C PRO A 28 15.06 6.56 -3.13
N ALA A 29 14.23 7.58 -2.83
CA ALA A 29 12.77 7.39 -2.76
C ALA A 29 12.14 7.18 -4.15
N LEU A 30 12.81 7.54 -5.24
CA LEU A 30 12.35 7.33 -6.62
C LEU A 30 12.82 5.99 -7.20
N ALA A 31 13.77 5.35 -6.55
CA ALA A 31 14.35 4.08 -6.97
C ALA A 31 13.46 2.87 -6.61
N PRO A 32 13.78 1.66 -7.14
CA PRO A 32 13.17 0.43 -6.68
C PRO A 32 13.30 0.27 -5.16
N PRO A 33 12.22 -0.08 -4.44
CA PRO A 33 12.28 -0.20 -2.99
C PRO A 33 13.15 -1.38 -2.53
N PRO A 34 13.77 -1.32 -1.34
CA PRO A 34 14.30 -2.51 -0.69
C PRO A 34 13.15 -3.45 -0.31
N LEU A 35 13.38 -4.76 -0.35
CA LEU A 35 12.36 -5.79 -0.14
C LEU A 35 12.51 -6.56 1.18
N ASN A 36 13.37 -6.10 2.10
CA ASN A 36 13.65 -6.82 3.35
C ASN A 36 12.41 -7.01 4.25
N GLY A 37 11.47 -6.08 4.24
CA GLY A 37 10.24 -6.13 5.02
C GLY A 37 8.99 -6.40 4.17
N GLU A 38 9.12 -6.86 2.93
CA GLU A 38 7.97 -6.91 2.01
C GLU A 38 6.90 -7.91 2.48
N GLY A 39 7.30 -9.05 3.10
CA GLY A 39 6.35 -10.05 3.61
C GLY A 39 5.46 -9.53 4.73
N GLU A 40 5.98 -8.69 5.64
CA GLU A 40 5.14 -8.07 6.68
C GLU A 40 4.37 -6.85 6.19
N LYS A 41 4.86 -6.17 5.13
CA LYS A 41 4.28 -4.95 4.60
C LYS A 41 3.03 -5.19 3.77
N VAL A 42 3.07 -6.18 2.88
CA VAL A 42 1.99 -6.41 1.93
C VAL A 42 1.27 -7.73 2.20
N GLN A 43 -0.01 -7.76 1.84
CA GLN A 43 -0.82 -8.97 1.92
C GLN A 43 -0.35 -10.00 0.89
N SER A 44 -0.24 -11.26 1.29
CA SER A 44 0.31 -12.34 0.46
C SER A 44 -0.43 -12.53 -0.87
N HIS A 45 -1.77 -12.42 -0.87
CA HIS A 45 -2.56 -12.53 -2.08
C HIS A 45 -2.32 -11.35 -3.05
N TRP A 46 -2.12 -10.15 -2.50
CA TRP A 46 -1.76 -8.99 -3.32
C TRP A 46 -0.38 -9.17 -3.94
N LEU A 47 0.60 -9.62 -3.14
CA LEU A 47 1.96 -9.86 -3.63
C LEU A 47 1.98 -10.93 -4.73
N PHE A 48 1.22 -12.01 -4.56
CA PHE A 48 1.06 -13.03 -5.59
C PHE A 48 0.54 -12.42 -6.91
N GLY A 49 -0.55 -11.68 -6.86
CA GLY A 49 -1.12 -11.01 -8.04
C GLY A 49 -0.15 -10.02 -8.67
N PHE A 50 0.55 -9.24 -7.85
CA PHE A 50 1.55 -8.29 -8.31
C PHE A 50 2.73 -8.96 -9.01
N LEU A 51 3.24 -10.07 -8.49
CA LEU A 51 4.31 -10.85 -9.14
C LEU A 51 3.86 -11.43 -10.49
N LYS A 52 2.61 -11.87 -10.60
CA LYS A 52 2.04 -12.36 -11.86
C LYS A 52 1.85 -11.25 -12.88
N GLN A 53 1.39 -10.09 -12.44
CA GLN A 53 1.14 -8.93 -13.28
C GLN A 53 1.43 -7.64 -12.53
N PRO A 54 2.66 -7.12 -12.60
CA PRO A 54 3.03 -5.89 -11.93
C PRO A 54 2.22 -4.70 -12.42
N VAL A 55 1.54 -4.03 -11.50
CA VAL A 55 0.85 -2.77 -11.75
C VAL A 55 1.58 -1.63 -11.01
N PRO A 56 1.78 -0.46 -11.63
CA PRO A 56 2.49 0.62 -10.98
C PRO A 56 1.77 1.12 -9.73
N VAL A 57 2.41 1.02 -8.56
CA VAL A 57 1.93 1.63 -7.30
C VAL A 57 2.14 3.16 -7.34
N ARG A 58 3.14 3.60 -8.08
CA ARG A 58 3.49 5.00 -8.32
C ARG A 58 3.57 5.24 -9.82
N PRO A 59 2.44 5.45 -10.52
CA PRO A 59 2.38 5.49 -11.98
C PRO A 59 3.12 6.68 -12.62
N TRP A 60 3.46 7.70 -11.84
CA TRP A 60 4.24 8.86 -12.27
C TRP A 60 5.75 8.62 -12.33
N LEU A 61 6.26 7.52 -11.78
CA LEU A 61 7.68 7.16 -11.93
C LEU A 61 7.94 6.50 -13.28
N ASP A 62 9.11 6.72 -13.84
CA ASP A 62 9.51 6.09 -15.12
C ASP A 62 9.89 4.62 -14.95
N ILE A 63 10.50 4.30 -13.81
CA ILE A 63 10.92 2.92 -13.55
C ILE A 63 9.74 1.99 -13.34
N ARG A 64 9.80 0.83 -13.97
CA ARG A 64 8.76 -0.22 -13.90
C ARG A 64 9.39 -1.55 -13.56
N MET A 65 8.69 -2.33 -12.72
CA MET A 65 9.00 -3.74 -12.55
C MET A 65 8.58 -4.49 -13.81
N PRO A 66 9.46 -5.30 -14.44
CA PRO A 66 9.10 -6.10 -15.60
C PRO A 66 8.09 -7.20 -15.25
N THR A 67 7.28 -7.61 -16.22
CA THR A 67 6.49 -8.84 -16.12
C THR A 67 7.38 -10.03 -16.48
N PHE A 68 7.67 -10.88 -15.50
CA PHE A 68 8.59 -12.00 -15.64
C PHE A 68 7.92 -13.28 -16.16
N GLY A 69 6.59 -13.33 -16.22
CA GLY A 69 5.85 -14.53 -16.62
C GLY A 69 5.94 -15.69 -15.62
N PHE A 70 6.06 -15.39 -14.32
CA PHE A 70 6.12 -16.41 -13.27
C PHE A 70 4.97 -17.41 -13.38
N THR A 71 5.28 -18.71 -13.22
CA THR A 71 4.28 -19.72 -12.93
C THR A 71 3.65 -19.47 -11.56
N ASP A 72 2.52 -20.13 -11.28
CA ASP A 72 1.87 -19.98 -9.95
C ASP A 72 2.77 -20.55 -8.84
N ASP A 73 3.49 -21.64 -9.10
CA ASP A 73 4.45 -22.22 -8.16
C ASP A 73 5.61 -21.26 -7.86
N GLU A 74 6.20 -20.63 -8.87
CA GLU A 74 7.27 -19.65 -8.68
C GLU A 74 6.80 -18.43 -7.91
N ALA A 75 5.62 -17.89 -8.24
CA ALA A 75 5.04 -16.75 -7.52
C ALA A 75 4.76 -17.12 -6.05
N ASN A 76 4.18 -18.30 -5.79
CA ASN A 76 3.94 -18.77 -4.42
C ASN A 76 5.24 -18.98 -3.63
N ARG A 77 6.30 -19.50 -4.25
CA ARG A 77 7.61 -19.62 -3.59
C ARG A 77 8.22 -18.29 -3.25
N LEU A 78 8.05 -17.26 -4.09
CA LEU A 78 8.52 -15.91 -3.80
C LEU A 78 7.73 -15.29 -2.64
N VAL A 79 6.39 -15.45 -2.63
CA VAL A 79 5.54 -15.01 -1.50
C VAL A 79 5.98 -15.69 -0.20
N ALA A 80 6.13 -17.02 -0.23
CA ALA A 80 6.59 -17.78 0.94
C ALA A 80 7.99 -17.35 1.41
N TYR A 81 8.89 -17.05 0.48
CA TYR A 81 10.23 -16.53 0.82
C TYR A 81 10.15 -15.19 1.55
N PHE A 82 9.37 -14.22 1.06
CA PHE A 82 9.24 -12.91 1.72
C PHE A 82 8.54 -13.01 3.08
N ASN A 83 7.52 -13.86 3.20
CA ASN A 83 6.88 -14.13 4.49
C ASN A 83 7.88 -14.73 5.49
N GLY A 84 8.67 -15.71 5.06
CA GLY A 84 9.71 -16.33 5.88
C GLY A 84 10.81 -15.34 6.29
N LEU A 85 11.26 -14.49 5.36
CA LEU A 85 12.24 -13.45 5.62
C LEU A 85 11.76 -12.45 6.68
N SER A 86 10.47 -12.12 6.65
CA SER A 86 9.81 -11.21 7.59
C SER A 86 9.27 -11.93 8.84
N LYS A 87 9.44 -13.24 8.96
CA LYS A 87 8.90 -14.08 10.07
C LYS A 87 7.39 -13.90 10.28
N VAL A 88 6.64 -13.81 9.17
CA VAL A 88 5.19 -13.69 9.22
C VAL A 88 4.58 -15.05 9.55
N GLU A 89 3.96 -15.18 10.72
CA GLU A 89 3.31 -16.41 11.17
C GLU A 89 1.93 -16.60 10.52
N ILE A 90 1.16 -15.49 10.40
CA ILE A 90 -0.17 -15.50 9.81
C ILE A 90 -0.18 -14.57 8.60
N PRO A 91 -0.13 -15.11 7.36
CA PRO A 91 -0.01 -14.30 6.14
C PRO A 91 -1.33 -13.66 5.68
N TYR A 92 -2.38 -13.70 6.51
CA TYR A 92 -3.69 -13.17 6.20
C TYR A 92 -4.04 -12.02 7.14
N ALA A 93 -4.42 -10.88 6.57
CA ALA A 93 -4.98 -9.77 7.32
C ALA A 93 -6.51 -9.82 7.25
N TYR A 94 -7.14 -9.72 8.40
CA TYR A 94 -8.59 -9.58 8.51
C TYR A 94 -8.92 -8.16 8.98
N PHE A 95 -9.68 -7.44 8.16
CA PHE A 95 -10.11 -6.08 8.49
C PHE A 95 -11.48 -5.81 7.85
N GLU A 96 -12.45 -5.43 8.67
CA GLU A 96 -13.80 -5.09 8.23
C GLU A 96 -14.18 -3.68 8.73
N ASP A 97 -14.92 -2.93 7.90
CA ASP A 97 -15.25 -1.53 8.20
C ASP A 97 -16.08 -1.38 9.49
N TRP A 98 -16.93 -2.38 9.81
CA TRP A 98 -17.74 -2.38 11.01
C TRP A 98 -16.92 -2.54 12.32
N MET A 99 -15.68 -3.00 12.22
CA MET A 99 -14.76 -3.11 13.35
C MET A 99 -14.19 -1.76 13.77
N VAL A 100 -14.33 -0.73 12.92
CA VAL A 100 -13.71 0.57 13.14
C VAL A 100 -14.60 1.45 14.04
N PRO A 101 -14.11 1.88 15.21
CA PRO A 101 -14.84 2.80 16.06
C PRO A 101 -15.08 4.15 15.37
N LYS A 102 -16.28 4.72 15.53
CA LYS A 102 -16.60 6.05 14.97
C LYS A 102 -15.63 7.11 15.47
N GLU A 103 -15.27 7.05 16.75
CA GLU A 103 -14.28 7.93 17.37
C GLU A 103 -12.95 7.93 16.59
N ASN A 104 -12.46 6.75 16.18
CA ASN A 104 -11.24 6.64 15.39
C ASN A 104 -11.37 7.30 14.01
N LEU A 105 -12.52 7.14 13.35
CA LEU A 105 -12.74 7.79 12.05
C LEU A 105 -12.77 9.33 12.16
N GLU A 106 -13.39 9.86 13.20
CA GLU A 106 -13.47 11.30 13.44
C GLU A 106 -12.09 11.87 13.79
N ALA A 107 -11.37 11.22 14.70
CA ALA A 107 -10.02 11.59 15.09
C ALA A 107 -9.06 11.55 13.88
N ALA A 108 -9.12 10.48 13.08
CA ALA A 108 -8.28 10.33 11.91
C ALA A 108 -8.56 11.40 10.85
N ARG A 109 -9.82 11.77 10.60
CA ARG A 109 -10.15 12.87 9.66
C ARG A 109 -9.54 14.20 10.12
N SER A 110 -9.54 14.47 11.42
CA SER A 110 -8.88 15.64 11.98
C SER A 110 -7.38 15.57 11.76
N LEU A 111 -6.73 14.44 12.10
CA LEU A 111 -5.29 14.24 11.89
C LEU A 111 -4.87 14.35 10.42
N PHE A 112 -5.72 13.93 9.48
CA PHE A 112 -5.49 14.05 8.03
C PHE A 112 -5.58 15.48 7.50
N SER A 113 -6.20 16.38 8.25
CA SER A 113 -6.46 17.76 7.82
C SER A 113 -5.18 18.58 7.71
N LYS A 114 -5.27 19.71 6.99
CA LYS A 114 -4.18 20.70 6.86
C LYS A 114 -3.75 21.31 8.19
N GLU A 115 -4.62 21.26 9.19
CA GLU A 115 -4.35 21.78 10.53
C GLU A 115 -3.32 20.92 11.28
N TYR A 116 -3.24 19.62 10.95
CA TYR A 116 -2.34 18.68 11.64
C TYR A 116 -1.30 18.09 10.70
N PHE A 117 -1.56 16.91 10.12
CA PHE A 117 -0.54 16.17 9.38
C PHE A 117 -0.56 16.39 7.87
N ASP A 118 -1.65 16.96 7.35
CA ASP A 118 -1.82 17.28 5.93
C ASP A 118 -1.44 16.11 4.97
N CYS A 119 -1.93 14.94 5.28
CA CYS A 119 -1.53 13.70 4.57
C CYS A 119 -1.77 13.79 3.05
N LEU A 120 -2.83 14.51 2.63
CA LEU A 120 -3.20 14.66 1.22
C LEU A 120 -2.35 15.69 0.48
N SER A 121 -1.45 16.41 1.15
CA SER A 121 -0.45 17.23 0.45
C SER A 121 0.56 16.39 -0.34
N CYS A 122 0.77 15.13 0.09
CA CYS A 122 1.66 14.19 -0.56
C CYS A 122 0.93 12.95 -1.11
N HIS A 123 -0.09 12.44 -0.41
CA HIS A 123 -0.77 11.21 -0.78
C HIS A 123 -1.95 11.46 -1.73
N GLN A 124 -2.02 10.65 -2.79
CA GLN A 124 -3.23 10.54 -3.59
C GLN A 124 -4.31 9.79 -2.81
N GLN A 125 -5.59 10.12 -3.05
CA GLN A 125 -6.75 9.41 -2.54
C GLN A 125 -7.76 9.20 -3.67
N GLY A 126 -7.67 8.09 -4.37
CA GLY A 126 -8.47 7.81 -5.56
C GLY A 126 -8.23 8.88 -6.65
N ASP A 127 -9.28 9.59 -7.04
CA ASP A 127 -9.18 10.64 -8.06
C ASP A 127 -8.58 11.95 -7.56
N LYS A 128 -8.49 12.13 -6.24
CA LYS A 128 -7.89 13.31 -5.63
C LYS A 128 -6.38 13.18 -5.65
N LYS A 129 -5.73 14.08 -6.37
CA LYS A 129 -4.26 14.13 -6.51
C LYS A 129 -3.70 15.23 -5.62
N PRO A 130 -2.46 15.05 -5.09
CA PRO A 130 -1.75 16.12 -4.41
C PRO A 130 -1.48 17.29 -5.34
N GLU A 131 -1.33 18.48 -4.75
CA GLU A 131 -0.82 19.66 -5.46
C GLU A 131 0.70 19.55 -5.61
N GLY A 132 1.26 20.27 -6.60
CA GLY A 132 2.70 20.33 -6.84
C GLY A 132 3.26 19.19 -7.73
N PRO A 133 4.59 19.13 -7.83
CA PRO A 133 5.27 18.23 -8.77
C PRO A 133 5.15 16.76 -8.35
N GLN A 134 4.97 15.89 -9.35
CA GLN A 134 4.72 14.46 -9.14
C GLN A 134 5.86 13.72 -8.41
N GLU A 135 7.08 14.24 -8.48
CA GLU A 135 8.24 13.69 -7.76
C GLU A 135 8.05 13.74 -6.23
N GLY A 136 7.19 14.66 -5.76
CA GLY A 136 6.79 14.78 -4.36
C GLY A 136 5.68 13.82 -3.93
N TRP A 137 4.96 13.22 -4.88
CA TRP A 137 3.77 12.42 -4.56
C TRP A 137 4.11 11.09 -3.88
N ALA A 138 3.22 10.71 -2.99
CA ALA A 138 3.24 9.43 -2.27
C ALA A 138 2.16 8.49 -2.85
N PRO A 139 2.26 7.17 -2.58
CA PRO A 139 1.28 6.20 -3.07
C PRO A 139 -0.16 6.56 -2.73
N ASP A 140 -1.08 6.15 -3.61
CA ASP A 140 -2.52 6.30 -3.40
C ASP A 140 -2.96 5.51 -2.16
N LEU A 141 -3.57 6.20 -1.19
CA LEU A 141 -4.08 5.58 0.03
C LEU A 141 -5.26 4.63 -0.23
N ALA A 142 -5.97 4.79 -1.35
CA ALA A 142 -7.02 3.85 -1.75
C ALA A 142 -6.47 2.43 -2.03
N LEU A 143 -5.17 2.28 -2.28
CA LEU A 143 -4.53 0.97 -2.44
C LEU A 143 -4.24 0.26 -1.11
N ALA A 144 -4.32 0.95 0.02
CA ALA A 144 -3.87 0.41 1.30
C ALA A 144 -4.63 -0.86 1.69
N ARG A 145 -5.96 -0.83 1.60
CA ARG A 145 -6.81 -1.96 2.01
C ARG A 145 -6.52 -3.26 1.27
N SER A 146 -6.30 -3.19 -0.03
CA SER A 146 -6.03 -4.39 -0.84
C SER A 146 -4.57 -4.83 -0.78
N ARG A 147 -3.67 -3.92 -0.43
CA ARG A 147 -2.23 -4.14 -0.56
C ARG A 147 -1.52 -4.33 0.77
N LEU A 148 -1.81 -3.51 1.78
CA LEU A 148 -1.00 -3.43 2.99
C LEU A 148 -1.56 -4.28 4.13
N ASN A 149 -0.68 -4.79 4.96
CA ASN A 149 -1.06 -5.38 6.23
C ASN A 149 -1.37 -4.27 7.25
N PRO A 150 -2.52 -4.32 7.95
CA PRO A 150 -2.90 -3.30 8.93
C PRO A 150 -1.84 -3.11 10.02
N GLU A 151 -1.25 -4.19 10.51
CA GLU A 151 -0.22 -4.15 11.55
C GLU A 151 1.08 -3.48 11.07
N TRP A 152 1.42 -3.64 9.79
CA TRP A 152 2.56 -2.92 9.22
C TRP A 152 2.30 -1.42 9.15
N ILE A 153 1.05 -1.00 8.88
CA ILE A 153 0.69 0.43 8.84
C ILE A 153 0.95 1.09 10.19
N LEU A 154 0.65 0.41 11.30
CA LEU A 154 0.96 0.92 12.65
C LEU A 154 2.46 1.20 12.83
N LYS A 155 3.30 0.24 12.43
CA LYS A 155 4.75 0.40 12.49
C LYS A 155 5.25 1.55 11.61
N TRP A 156 4.72 1.62 10.38
CA TRP A 156 5.08 2.66 9.41
C TRP A 156 4.72 4.06 9.89
N LEU A 157 3.50 4.26 10.39
CA LEU A 157 3.05 5.55 10.91
C LEU A 157 3.84 6.00 12.12
N ARG A 158 4.32 5.06 12.94
CA ARG A 158 5.13 5.35 14.12
C ARG A 158 6.49 5.91 13.76
N ASP A 159 7.21 5.27 12.83
CA ASP A 159 8.54 5.71 12.40
C ASP A 159 8.88 5.18 11.00
N PRO A 160 8.51 5.89 9.94
CA PRO A 160 8.81 5.47 8.57
C PRO A 160 10.31 5.48 8.27
N GLN A 161 11.07 6.37 8.91
CA GLN A 161 12.52 6.49 8.69
C GLN A 161 13.29 5.30 9.26
N LYS A 162 12.83 4.72 10.36
CA LYS A 162 13.42 3.51 10.94
C LYS A 162 13.20 2.29 10.03
N ILE A 163 12.02 2.18 9.40
CA ILE A 163 11.70 1.06 8.50
C ILE A 163 12.39 1.21 7.16
N GLN A 164 12.39 2.42 6.61
CA GLN A 164 13.02 2.72 5.33
C GLN A 164 13.78 4.04 5.41
N PRO A 165 15.07 3.99 5.74
CA PRO A 165 15.91 5.19 5.77
C PRO A 165 15.86 5.95 4.44
N GLY A 166 15.66 7.26 4.52
CA GLY A 166 15.48 8.12 3.35
C GLY A 166 14.07 8.12 2.75
N ALA A 167 13.07 7.55 3.45
CA ALA A 167 11.67 7.73 3.10
C ALA A 167 11.30 9.21 3.14
N LYS A 168 10.49 9.67 2.18
CA LYS A 168 10.02 11.07 2.17
C LYS A 168 8.97 11.37 3.23
N MET A 169 8.24 10.35 3.69
CA MET A 169 7.25 10.50 4.75
C MET A 169 7.95 10.90 6.04
N PRO A 170 7.57 12.05 6.66
CA PRO A 170 8.13 12.44 7.95
C PRO A 170 7.64 11.53 9.07
N SER A 171 8.37 11.49 10.18
CA SER A 171 7.90 10.90 11.42
C SER A 171 7.06 11.93 12.17
N PHE A 172 5.77 11.65 12.35
CA PHE A 172 4.84 12.51 13.10
C PHE A 172 4.84 12.19 14.60
N TYR A 173 5.37 11.02 14.95
CA TYR A 173 5.41 10.50 16.30
C TYR A 173 6.86 10.26 16.77
N PRO A 174 7.17 10.44 18.07
CA PRO A 174 6.25 10.88 19.15
C PRO A 174 5.86 12.35 19.07
N GLY A 175 4.74 12.69 19.74
CA GLY A 175 4.29 14.07 19.88
C GLY A 175 3.11 14.44 18.99
N GLY A 176 2.17 13.51 18.82
CA GLY A 176 0.88 13.83 18.21
C GLY A 176 0.10 14.89 18.99
N PRO A 177 -0.94 15.53 18.37
CA PRO A 177 -1.68 16.63 18.98
C PRO A 177 -2.43 16.22 20.25
N ASP A 178 -2.24 16.95 21.33
CA ASP A 178 -2.80 16.63 22.66
C ASP A 178 -4.33 16.61 22.70
N ASN A 179 -4.97 17.42 21.87
CA ASN A 179 -6.43 17.57 21.82
C ASN A 179 -7.15 16.45 21.04
N ILE A 180 -6.42 15.52 20.43
CA ILE A 180 -6.99 14.39 19.70
C ILE A 180 -6.67 13.09 20.46
N LEU A 181 -7.71 12.33 20.82
CA LEU A 181 -7.60 11.07 21.56
C LEU A 181 -6.73 11.18 22.84
N GLY A 182 -6.73 12.37 23.46
CA GLY A 182 -5.99 12.68 24.70
C GLY A 182 -4.47 12.66 24.52
N GLY A 183 -3.98 13.02 23.33
CA GLY A 183 -2.55 13.08 23.02
C GLY A 183 -1.82 11.74 23.03
N LYS A 184 -2.57 10.62 22.95
CA LYS A 184 -1.98 9.29 23.01
C LYS A 184 -1.57 8.83 21.61
N ASP A 185 -0.26 8.87 21.34
CA ASP A 185 0.32 8.48 20.04
C ASP A 185 -0.23 7.15 19.52
N ASP A 186 -0.27 6.10 20.35
CA ASP A 186 -0.73 4.79 19.94
C ASP A 186 -2.19 4.80 19.46
N ARG A 187 -3.07 5.50 20.18
CA ARG A 187 -4.48 5.62 19.78
C ARG A 187 -4.65 6.44 18.50
N GLN A 188 -3.84 7.48 18.30
CA GLN A 188 -3.84 8.26 17.07
C GLN A 188 -3.34 7.43 15.88
N ILE A 189 -2.28 6.65 16.06
CA ILE A 189 -1.75 5.74 15.04
C ILE A 189 -2.78 4.67 14.67
N GLU A 190 -3.46 4.09 15.65
CA GLU A 190 -4.56 3.13 15.42
C GLU A 190 -5.70 3.77 14.64
N ALA A 191 -6.13 4.97 15.02
CA ALA A 191 -7.18 5.70 14.33
C ALA A 191 -6.80 5.99 12.86
N LEU A 192 -5.55 6.41 12.61
CA LEU A 192 -5.04 6.63 11.26
C LEU A 192 -5.02 5.34 10.44
N ARG A 193 -4.54 4.20 11.00
CA ARG A 193 -4.57 2.90 10.37
C ARG A 193 -5.98 2.51 9.98
N ASP A 194 -6.92 2.63 10.92
CA ASP A 194 -8.31 2.30 10.71
C ASP A 194 -8.92 3.11 9.57
N TYR A 195 -8.70 4.42 9.57
CA TYR A 195 -9.18 5.29 8.51
C TYR A 195 -8.57 4.96 7.15
N ILE A 196 -7.25 4.78 7.08
CA ILE A 196 -6.54 4.41 5.85
C ILE A 196 -7.11 3.11 5.26
N MET A 197 -7.40 2.14 6.11
CA MET A 197 -7.97 0.86 5.68
C MET A 197 -9.41 0.99 5.14
N THR A 198 -10.15 2.05 5.48
CA THR A 198 -11.50 2.32 4.93
C THR A 198 -11.48 3.05 3.58
N LEU A 199 -10.35 3.62 3.16
CA LEU A 199 -10.27 4.46 1.95
C LEU A 199 -10.31 3.66 0.64
N GLY A 200 -9.97 2.37 0.66
CA GLY A 200 -9.94 1.50 -0.52
C GLY A 200 -11.21 0.69 -0.70
N LYS A 201 -11.61 0.46 -1.95
CA LYS A 201 -12.61 -0.58 -2.24
C LYS A 201 -11.93 -1.94 -2.18
N LEU A 202 -12.58 -2.92 -1.55
CA LEU A 202 -12.14 -4.31 -1.65
C LEU A 202 -12.13 -4.72 -3.12
N PRO A 203 -11.10 -5.43 -3.60
CA PRO A 203 -11.20 -6.09 -4.88
C PRO A 203 -12.41 -7.06 -4.83
N PRO A 204 -13.15 -7.24 -5.92
CA PRO A 204 -14.21 -8.23 -5.96
C PRO A 204 -13.63 -9.58 -5.53
N ALA A 205 -14.35 -10.28 -4.65
CA ALA A 205 -13.93 -11.60 -4.18
C ALA A 205 -13.62 -12.49 -5.40
N ALA A 206 -12.46 -13.14 -5.39
CA ALA A 206 -12.09 -14.06 -6.46
C ALA A 206 -13.20 -15.13 -6.57
N GLY A 207 -13.93 -15.14 -7.68
CA GLY A 207 -15.03 -16.07 -7.92
C GLY A 207 -16.45 -15.46 -7.84
N SER A 208 -16.64 -14.20 -7.54
CA SER A 208 -17.94 -13.56 -7.68
C SER A 208 -18.30 -13.41 -9.18
N PRO A 209 -19.37 -14.05 -9.69
CA PRO A 209 -19.78 -13.84 -11.09
C PRO A 209 -20.10 -12.35 -11.27
N ARG A 210 -19.53 -11.75 -12.31
CA ARG A 210 -19.91 -10.39 -12.72
C ARG A 210 -21.42 -10.43 -13.02
N VAL A 211 -22.21 -9.82 -12.16
CA VAL A 211 -23.62 -9.55 -12.50
C VAL A 211 -23.57 -8.55 -13.64
N ALA A 212 -23.74 -9.07 -14.86
CA ALA A 212 -23.91 -8.22 -16.04
C ALA A 212 -25.15 -7.36 -15.77
N SER A 213 -24.95 -6.06 -15.68
CA SER A 213 -26.07 -5.11 -15.63
C SER A 213 -26.89 -5.32 -16.90
N ARG A 214 -28.06 -5.94 -16.79
CA ARG A 214 -29.06 -5.97 -17.87
C ARG A 214 -29.43 -4.51 -18.13
N ARG A 215 -28.90 -3.98 -19.22
CA ARG A 215 -29.50 -2.79 -19.83
C ARG A 215 -30.97 -3.17 -20.15
N SER A 216 -31.90 -2.49 -19.51
CA SER A 216 -33.31 -2.52 -19.89
C SER A 216 -33.42 -1.97 -21.32
N GLU A 217 -33.48 -2.86 -22.29
CA GLU A 217 -33.94 -2.49 -23.62
C GLU A 217 -35.40 -2.08 -23.49
N SER A 218 -35.64 -0.80 -23.60
CA SER A 218 -36.99 -0.23 -23.78
C SER A 218 -37.53 -0.72 -25.11
N VAL A 219 -38.43 -1.69 -25.04
CA VAL A 219 -39.24 -2.09 -26.19
C VAL A 219 -40.15 -0.91 -26.55
N SER A 220 -39.77 -0.18 -27.59
CA SER A 220 -40.63 0.78 -28.26
C SER A 220 -41.78 0.00 -28.91
N LYS A 221 -42.96 0.07 -28.32
CA LYS A 221 -44.21 -0.28 -29.00
C LYS A 221 -44.54 0.85 -29.99
N ASN A 222 -44.44 0.58 -31.27
CA ASN A 222 -45.05 1.41 -32.30
C ASN A 222 -46.35 0.77 -32.75
N PRO A 223 -47.50 1.46 -32.73
CA PRO A 223 -48.76 0.93 -33.17
C PRO A 223 -48.97 1.22 -34.67
N ARG A 224 -49.24 0.18 -35.45
CA ARG A 224 -50.18 0.18 -36.60
C ARG A 224 -50.46 -1.25 -37.06
#